data_755c677dd6753ef670dbeb9272c09c71
#
_entry.id   755c677dd6753ef670dbeb9272c09c71
#
_cell.length_a   1.000
_cell.length_b   1.000
_cell.length_c   1.000
_cell.angle_alpha   90.00
_cell.angle_beta   90.00
_cell.angle_gamma   90.00
#
_symmetry.space_group_name_H-M   'P 1'
#
loop_
_entity.id
_entity.type
_entity.pdbx_description
1 polymer ?
#
loop_
_entity_poly.entity_id
_entity_poly.type
_entity_poly.pdbx_seq_one_letter_code
_entity_poly.pdbx_strand_id
1 'polypeptide(L)'
;MKFYKNLLVELALMASPLAAIPVSAVSWSYPTDPIQRLPFDSGEGTINAPYVITNAQQLADLSWYVNTGRTYEGAYFVLGNDIELNPGFTFEKDGTYKGEGSPKQWVPIGSGEKSVFKAHFDGCNHKITGIYQDSLVVVKDTYPSEGMHSYMGLFGYVANDTLCNITIANSLIKLNCNIEGIEDVSISVGALAGSANNSVVYNCVNEANVGIYSDSRSGCGNSFLGGLVGDMYISYEKSVNISDCHNTGAISTDLKETSTGGLFGNINGDFKMSNCSNNGDISGTWLAAGLVGETWTYVVEKTGLENLQNLGNILGNGSVAGILASNGGYISHATNCVNKGNVTSTADNSYSGGLFGQFIGGDIINCHNEGEVYGGSGIVEY
;
A
#
# COMPACT_ATOMS: atom_id res chain seq x y z
N MET A 1 22.03 -68.52 -26.11
CA MET A 1 22.40 -67.09 -26.30
C MET A 1 21.31 -66.51 -27.19
N LYS A 2 20.30 -65.87 -26.58
CA LYS A 2 19.18 -65.24 -27.30
C LYS A 2 19.27 -63.72 -27.11
N PHE A 3 19.43 -63.01 -28.21
CA PHE A 3 19.42 -61.56 -28.28
C PHE A 3 17.96 -61.02 -28.18
N TYR A 4 17.66 -60.20 -27.18
CA TYR A 4 16.43 -59.41 -27.15
C TYR A 4 16.72 -58.07 -27.83
N LYS A 5 16.05 -57.80 -28.94
CA LYS A 5 15.97 -56.49 -29.57
C LYS A 5 14.94 -55.65 -28.80
N ASN A 6 15.37 -54.55 -28.25
CA ASN A 6 14.50 -53.52 -27.69
C ASN A 6 13.81 -52.77 -28.84
N LEU A 7 12.51 -52.85 -28.88
CA LEU A 7 11.65 -52.04 -29.75
C LEU A 7 11.33 -50.73 -29.01
N LEU A 8 12.01 -49.65 -29.39
CA LEU A 8 11.63 -48.29 -28.99
C LEU A 8 10.40 -47.89 -29.81
N VAL A 9 9.25 -47.80 -29.15
CA VAL A 9 8.06 -47.16 -29.71
C VAL A 9 8.16 -45.67 -29.38
N GLU A 10 8.48 -44.85 -30.36
CA GLU A 10 8.35 -43.38 -30.27
C GLU A 10 6.87 -43.02 -30.30
N LEU A 11 6.34 -42.64 -29.14
CA LEU A 11 5.04 -41.99 -29.04
C LEU A 11 5.25 -40.51 -29.43
N ALA A 12 4.99 -40.15 -30.69
CA ALA A 12 4.85 -38.78 -31.12
C ALA A 12 3.58 -38.22 -30.50
N LEU A 13 3.71 -37.49 -29.37
CA LEU A 13 2.65 -36.62 -28.86
C LEU A 13 2.45 -35.50 -29.88
N MET A 14 1.41 -35.60 -30.69
CA MET A 14 0.88 -34.49 -31.44
C MET A 14 0.30 -33.48 -30.43
N ALA A 15 1.10 -32.52 -30.00
CA ALA A 15 0.60 -31.34 -29.31
C ALA A 15 -0.23 -30.54 -30.29
N SER A 16 -1.53 -30.77 -30.32
CA SER A 16 -2.47 -29.82 -30.90
C SER A 16 -2.27 -28.51 -30.16
N PRO A 17 -2.14 -27.35 -30.83
CA PRO A 17 -2.20 -26.06 -30.12
C PRO A 17 -3.57 -26.03 -29.44
N LEU A 18 -3.60 -26.09 -28.11
CA LEU A 18 -4.78 -25.69 -27.36
C LEU A 18 -5.05 -24.27 -27.82
N ALA A 19 -6.09 -24.06 -28.60
CA ALA A 19 -6.63 -22.75 -28.85
C ALA A 19 -6.92 -22.17 -27.46
N ALA A 20 -6.24 -21.07 -27.11
CA ALA A 20 -6.55 -20.35 -25.91
C ALA A 20 -8.04 -20.01 -26.01
N ILE A 21 -8.84 -20.67 -25.17
CA ILE A 21 -10.24 -20.28 -24.97
C ILE A 21 -10.12 -18.85 -24.48
N PRO A 22 -10.70 -17.84 -25.16
CA PRO A 22 -10.74 -16.50 -24.62
C PRO A 22 -11.43 -16.65 -23.26
N VAL A 23 -10.68 -16.44 -22.18
CA VAL A 23 -11.28 -16.27 -20.86
C VAL A 23 -12.18 -15.06 -21.04
N SER A 24 -13.47 -15.30 -21.19
CA SER A 24 -14.44 -14.20 -21.18
C SER A 24 -14.22 -13.49 -19.88
N ALA A 25 -13.78 -12.23 -19.96
CA ALA A 25 -13.53 -11.42 -18.78
C ALA A 25 -14.75 -11.53 -17.88
N VAL A 26 -14.61 -12.16 -16.71
CA VAL A 26 -15.69 -12.28 -15.75
C VAL A 26 -15.98 -10.88 -15.26
N SER A 27 -17.05 -10.28 -15.77
CA SER A 27 -17.49 -8.95 -15.40
C SER A 27 -18.04 -9.01 -13.97
N TRP A 28 -17.24 -8.54 -13.01
CA TRP A 28 -17.72 -8.34 -11.64
C TRP A 28 -18.59 -7.06 -11.55
N SER A 29 -19.45 -7.00 -10.55
CA SER A 29 -20.26 -5.82 -10.26
C SER A 29 -20.48 -5.69 -8.76
N TYR A 30 -20.63 -4.45 -8.28
CA TYR A 30 -21.09 -4.26 -6.91
C TYR A 30 -22.56 -4.67 -6.81
N PRO A 31 -22.93 -5.44 -5.75
CA PRO A 31 -24.31 -5.79 -5.49
C PRO A 31 -25.16 -4.54 -5.30
N THR A 32 -26.40 -4.58 -5.81
CA THR A 32 -27.39 -3.52 -5.59
C THR A 32 -28.36 -3.87 -4.47
N ASP A 33 -28.47 -5.16 -4.14
CA ASP A 33 -29.38 -5.68 -3.12
C ASP A 33 -28.61 -6.56 -2.11
N PRO A 34 -29.13 -6.71 -0.87
CA PRO A 34 -28.52 -7.59 0.13
C PRO A 34 -28.38 -9.02 -0.39
N ILE A 35 -27.16 -9.51 -0.48
CA ILE A 35 -26.90 -10.89 -0.86
C ILE A 35 -27.31 -11.80 0.29
N GLN A 36 -28.20 -12.76 0.02
CA GLN A 36 -28.73 -13.64 1.06
C GLN A 36 -27.81 -14.82 1.43
N ARG A 37 -26.69 -15.00 0.71
CA ARG A 37 -25.73 -16.08 0.93
C ARG A 37 -24.33 -15.53 1.15
N LEU A 38 -23.46 -16.28 1.83
CA LEU A 38 -22.03 -15.99 1.85
C LEU A 38 -21.47 -16.15 0.43
N PRO A 39 -20.82 -15.12 -0.12
CA PRO A 39 -20.40 -15.12 -1.52
C PRO A 39 -19.09 -15.89 -1.76
N PHE A 40 -18.51 -16.51 -0.73
CA PHE A 40 -17.20 -17.14 -0.78
C PHE A 40 -17.32 -18.63 -1.16
N ASP A 41 -16.31 -19.18 -1.85
CA ASP A 41 -16.34 -20.55 -2.36
C ASP A 41 -16.36 -21.59 -1.26
N SER A 42 -15.72 -21.33 -0.13
CA SER A 42 -15.67 -22.23 1.01
C SER A 42 -15.24 -21.52 2.29
N GLY A 43 -15.28 -22.24 3.38
CA GLY A 43 -14.81 -21.79 4.68
C GLY A 43 -15.94 -21.33 5.63
N GLU A 44 -15.57 -21.15 6.88
CA GLU A 44 -16.43 -20.72 7.97
C GLU A 44 -15.92 -19.39 8.58
N GLY A 45 -14.82 -18.84 8.02
CA GLY A 45 -14.16 -17.64 8.53
C GLY A 45 -13.33 -17.88 9.78
N THR A 46 -13.02 -19.13 10.13
CA THR A 46 -12.12 -19.45 11.25
C THR A 46 -10.68 -19.64 10.76
N ILE A 47 -9.72 -19.62 11.67
CA ILE A 47 -8.30 -19.86 11.33
C ILE A 47 -8.07 -21.23 10.66
N ASN A 48 -8.86 -22.24 11.02
CA ASN A 48 -8.75 -23.60 10.47
C ASN A 48 -9.61 -23.82 9.22
N ALA A 49 -10.56 -22.94 8.95
CA ALA A 49 -11.45 -22.95 7.81
C ALA A 49 -11.74 -21.51 7.35
N PRO A 50 -10.72 -20.77 6.82
CA PRO A 50 -10.89 -19.40 6.40
C PRO A 50 -11.86 -19.28 5.21
N TYR A 51 -12.50 -18.16 5.04
CA TYR A 51 -13.22 -17.84 3.82
C TYR A 51 -12.25 -17.77 2.64
N VAL A 52 -12.58 -18.46 1.54
CA VAL A 52 -11.71 -18.49 0.36
C VAL A 52 -12.28 -17.61 -0.74
N ILE A 53 -11.46 -16.68 -1.21
CA ILE A 53 -11.77 -15.75 -2.32
C ILE A 53 -10.97 -16.19 -3.54
N THR A 54 -11.65 -16.52 -4.64
CA THR A 54 -11.02 -17.07 -5.84
C THR A 54 -11.21 -16.21 -7.10
N ASN A 55 -12.03 -15.17 -7.03
CA ASN A 55 -12.34 -14.34 -8.19
C ASN A 55 -12.73 -12.90 -7.82
N ALA A 56 -12.73 -12.02 -8.83
CA ALA A 56 -13.00 -10.60 -8.67
C ALA A 56 -14.42 -10.29 -8.11
N GLN A 57 -15.43 -11.11 -8.44
CA GLN A 57 -16.78 -10.90 -7.92
C GLN A 57 -16.83 -11.09 -6.40
N GLN A 58 -16.18 -12.12 -5.88
CA GLN A 58 -16.14 -12.38 -4.44
C GLN A 58 -15.42 -11.28 -3.67
N LEU A 59 -14.36 -10.72 -4.28
CA LEU A 59 -13.65 -9.58 -3.68
C LEU A 59 -14.53 -8.31 -3.67
N ALA A 60 -15.30 -8.06 -4.74
CA ALA A 60 -16.26 -6.97 -4.82
C ALA A 60 -17.45 -7.16 -3.84
N ASP A 61 -17.91 -8.39 -3.67
CA ASP A 61 -18.93 -8.73 -2.68
C ASP A 61 -18.41 -8.46 -1.25
N LEU A 62 -17.16 -8.80 -0.96
CA LEU A 62 -16.54 -8.47 0.34
C LEU A 62 -16.52 -6.95 0.57
N SER A 63 -16.08 -6.16 -0.44
CA SER A 63 -16.12 -4.71 -0.37
C SER A 63 -17.51 -4.20 -0.05
N TRP A 64 -18.53 -4.68 -0.77
CA TRP A 64 -19.92 -4.28 -0.55
C TRP A 64 -20.42 -4.63 0.87
N TYR A 65 -20.14 -5.84 1.36
CA TYR A 65 -20.56 -6.25 2.69
C TYR A 65 -19.92 -5.41 3.80
N VAL A 66 -18.62 -5.16 3.70
CA VAL A 66 -17.91 -4.34 4.69
C VAL A 66 -18.45 -2.91 4.65
N ASN A 67 -18.63 -2.34 3.46
CA ASN A 67 -19.12 -0.98 3.29
C ASN A 67 -20.59 -0.80 3.67
N THR A 68 -21.35 -1.89 3.79
CA THR A 68 -22.72 -1.89 4.36
C THR A 68 -22.76 -2.22 5.85
N GLY A 69 -21.61 -2.26 6.52
CA GLY A 69 -21.51 -2.35 7.99
C GLY A 69 -21.13 -3.72 8.54
N ARG A 70 -20.76 -4.71 7.70
CA ARG A 70 -20.32 -6.02 8.16
C ARG A 70 -18.81 -6.05 8.37
N THR A 71 -18.36 -5.86 9.60
CA THR A 71 -16.90 -5.70 9.90
C THR A 71 -16.08 -6.98 9.78
N TYR A 72 -16.69 -8.16 9.84
CA TYR A 72 -16.05 -9.49 9.89
C TYR A 72 -15.01 -9.62 11.01
N GLU A 73 -15.25 -8.98 12.17
CA GLU A 73 -14.31 -8.95 13.29
C GLU A 73 -13.86 -10.36 13.70
N GLY A 74 -12.54 -10.57 13.68
CA GLY A 74 -11.90 -11.84 14.02
C GLY A 74 -12.05 -12.96 12.99
N ALA A 75 -12.67 -12.70 11.82
CA ALA A 75 -12.73 -13.68 10.74
C ALA A 75 -11.39 -13.78 9.99
N TYR A 76 -11.22 -14.88 9.26
CA TYR A 76 -10.05 -15.17 8.43
C TYR A 76 -10.45 -15.31 6.97
N PHE A 77 -9.74 -14.60 6.10
CA PHE A 77 -9.87 -14.66 4.64
C PHE A 77 -8.56 -15.09 4.01
N VAL A 78 -8.64 -15.87 2.95
CA VAL A 78 -7.50 -16.26 2.12
C VAL A 78 -7.82 -16.07 0.64
N LEU A 79 -6.81 -15.71 -0.16
CA LEU A 79 -6.91 -15.82 -1.62
C LEU A 79 -6.63 -17.26 -2.04
N GLY A 80 -7.45 -17.80 -2.91
CA GLY A 80 -7.27 -19.11 -3.52
C GLY A 80 -6.68 -19.06 -4.94
N ASN A 81 -6.65 -17.88 -5.56
CA ASN A 81 -6.11 -17.63 -6.89
C ASN A 81 -5.61 -16.17 -6.99
N ASP A 82 -4.82 -15.90 -8.01
CA ASP A 82 -4.60 -14.53 -8.48
C ASP A 82 -5.93 -13.92 -8.94
N ILE A 83 -6.14 -12.63 -8.64
CA ILE A 83 -7.38 -11.93 -8.97
C ILE A 83 -7.08 -10.76 -9.89
N GLU A 84 -7.75 -10.73 -11.04
CA GLU A 84 -7.68 -9.64 -12.01
C GLU A 84 -9.01 -8.87 -12.02
N LEU A 85 -8.97 -7.59 -11.59
CA LEU A 85 -10.15 -6.74 -11.50
C LEU A 85 -10.52 -6.05 -12.82
N ASN A 86 -9.53 -5.72 -13.63
CA ASN A 86 -9.72 -5.06 -14.93
C ASN A 86 -8.93 -5.80 -16.02
N PRO A 87 -9.41 -6.99 -16.45
CA PRO A 87 -8.75 -7.77 -17.49
C PRO A 87 -8.70 -7.04 -18.81
N GLY A 88 -7.54 -7.12 -19.48
CA GLY A 88 -7.31 -6.44 -20.76
C GLY A 88 -6.83 -5.00 -20.62
N PHE A 89 -6.67 -4.48 -19.39
CA PHE A 89 -6.06 -3.17 -19.14
C PHE A 89 -4.62 -3.31 -18.65
N THR A 90 -3.78 -2.38 -19.12
CA THR A 90 -2.42 -2.19 -18.60
C THR A 90 -2.30 -0.77 -18.10
N PHE A 91 -1.77 -0.60 -16.90
CA PHE A 91 -1.60 0.70 -16.25
C PHE A 91 -0.14 1.13 -16.34
N GLU A 92 0.09 2.32 -16.91
CA GLU A 92 1.41 2.83 -17.23
C GLU A 92 1.96 3.71 -16.08
N LYS A 93 3.28 3.85 -16.04
CA LYS A 93 3.96 4.67 -15.01
C LYS A 93 3.60 6.16 -15.06
N ASP A 94 3.20 6.67 -16.20
CA ASP A 94 2.76 8.07 -16.37
C ASP A 94 1.34 8.35 -15.86
N GLY A 95 0.67 7.33 -15.31
CA GLY A 95 -0.68 7.42 -14.78
C GLY A 95 -1.75 7.33 -15.86
N THR A 96 -1.42 6.83 -17.03
CA THR A 96 -2.37 6.47 -18.10
C THR A 96 -2.66 4.97 -18.09
N TYR A 97 -3.62 4.55 -18.90
CA TYR A 97 -3.90 3.14 -19.12
C TYR A 97 -4.10 2.82 -20.60
N LYS A 98 -3.86 1.57 -20.96
CA LYS A 98 -4.15 0.99 -22.27
C LYS A 98 -5.16 -0.12 -22.11
N GLY A 99 -6.10 -0.22 -23.03
CA GLY A 99 -7.17 -1.21 -23.04
C GLY A 99 -8.33 -0.74 -23.88
N GLU A 100 -9.33 -1.56 -24.07
CA GLU A 100 -10.54 -1.20 -24.82
C GLU A 100 -11.63 -0.70 -23.86
N GLY A 101 -12.07 0.54 -24.04
CA GLY A 101 -13.04 1.22 -23.16
C GLY A 101 -12.40 1.87 -21.94
N SER A 102 -13.08 1.84 -20.79
CA SER A 102 -12.61 2.41 -19.53
C SER A 102 -12.53 1.33 -18.46
N PRO A 103 -11.44 1.30 -17.66
CA PRO A 103 -11.36 0.38 -16.55
C PRO A 103 -12.43 0.67 -15.50
N LYS A 104 -12.85 -0.35 -14.80
CA LYS A 104 -13.86 -0.25 -13.75
C LYS A 104 -13.25 0.25 -12.45
N GLN A 105 -13.89 1.26 -11.86
CA GLN A 105 -13.49 1.80 -10.57
C GLN A 105 -13.61 0.75 -9.47
N TRP A 106 -12.57 0.65 -8.67
CA TRP A 106 -12.57 -0.15 -7.45
C TRP A 106 -13.05 0.68 -6.26
N VAL A 107 -14.03 0.17 -5.51
CA VAL A 107 -14.42 0.72 -4.21
C VAL A 107 -13.66 -0.03 -3.12
N PRO A 108 -12.87 0.65 -2.28
CA PRO A 108 -12.07 0.01 -1.25
C PRO A 108 -12.89 -0.86 -0.29
N ILE A 109 -12.30 -1.94 0.21
CA ILE A 109 -12.88 -2.75 1.28
C ILE A 109 -12.73 -1.96 2.58
N GLY A 110 -13.87 -1.52 3.15
CA GLY A 110 -13.87 -0.61 4.30
C GLY A 110 -13.65 0.85 3.88
N SER A 111 -14.68 1.66 3.91
CA SER A 111 -14.62 3.04 3.44
C SER A 111 -14.35 4.07 4.53
N GLY A 112 -14.28 3.66 5.80
CA GLY A 112 -14.07 4.54 6.94
C GLY A 112 -14.38 3.88 8.27
N GLU A 113 -14.35 4.62 9.37
CA GLU A 113 -14.50 4.09 10.73
C GLU A 113 -15.83 3.35 10.97
N LYS A 114 -16.89 3.70 10.27
CA LYS A 114 -18.19 3.01 10.37
C LYS A 114 -18.28 1.77 9.50
N SER A 115 -17.42 1.65 8.53
CA SER A 115 -17.35 0.58 7.54
C SER A 115 -15.94 -0.01 7.54
N VAL A 116 -15.46 -0.38 8.72
CA VAL A 116 -14.10 -0.85 8.94
C VAL A 116 -13.98 -2.35 8.67
N PHE A 117 -12.93 -2.75 7.98
CA PHE A 117 -12.54 -4.16 7.87
C PHE A 117 -11.73 -4.57 9.11
N LYS A 118 -12.20 -5.62 9.82
CA LYS A 118 -11.59 -6.11 11.06
C LYS A 118 -11.30 -7.61 11.01
N ALA A 119 -10.86 -8.11 9.86
CA ALA A 119 -10.62 -9.51 9.65
C ALA A 119 -9.18 -9.76 9.17
N HIS A 120 -8.61 -10.93 9.46
CA HIS A 120 -7.33 -11.37 8.93
C HIS A 120 -7.45 -11.64 7.42
N PHE A 121 -6.55 -11.06 6.62
CA PHE A 121 -6.52 -11.28 5.19
C PHE A 121 -5.14 -11.74 4.75
N ASP A 122 -5.06 -13.01 4.33
CA ASP A 122 -3.85 -13.63 3.81
C ASP A 122 -3.97 -13.81 2.29
N GLY A 123 -3.13 -13.13 1.55
CA GLY A 123 -3.07 -13.28 0.09
C GLY A 123 -2.49 -14.61 -0.38
N CYS A 124 -1.97 -15.46 0.51
CA CYS A 124 -1.32 -16.72 0.16
C CYS A 124 -0.27 -16.59 -0.96
N ASN A 125 0.39 -15.45 -1.08
CA ASN A 125 1.30 -15.06 -2.15
C ASN A 125 0.66 -14.92 -3.54
N HIS A 126 -0.65 -14.78 -3.62
CA HIS A 126 -1.35 -14.44 -4.85
C HIS A 126 -1.29 -12.94 -5.14
N LYS A 127 -1.50 -12.61 -6.42
CA LYS A 127 -1.53 -11.24 -6.91
C LYS A 127 -2.97 -10.74 -7.07
N ILE A 128 -3.16 -9.47 -6.74
CA ILE A 128 -4.36 -8.70 -7.12
C ILE A 128 -3.91 -7.67 -8.15
N THR A 129 -4.53 -7.68 -9.33
CA THR A 129 -4.21 -6.80 -10.44
C THR A 129 -5.44 -6.03 -10.91
N GLY A 130 -5.21 -4.91 -11.58
CA GLY A 130 -6.29 -4.14 -12.17
C GLY A 130 -7.09 -3.30 -11.17
N ILE A 131 -6.55 -2.95 -10.00
CA ILE A 131 -7.15 -1.93 -9.16
C ILE A 131 -7.06 -0.61 -9.91
N TYR A 132 -8.21 0.02 -10.15
CA TYR A 132 -8.30 1.34 -10.76
C TYR A 132 -9.09 2.27 -9.86
N GLN A 133 -8.46 3.35 -9.45
CA GLN A 133 -9.07 4.39 -8.61
C GLN A 133 -8.54 5.76 -9.09
N ASP A 134 -9.43 6.61 -9.62
CA ASP A 134 -9.13 7.98 -10.03
C ASP A 134 -10.05 9.02 -9.40
N SER A 135 -11.05 8.58 -8.66
CA SER A 135 -12.11 9.41 -8.10
C SER A 135 -12.19 9.27 -6.59
N LEU A 136 -12.41 10.39 -5.93
CA LEU A 136 -12.52 10.48 -4.47
C LEU A 136 -13.80 9.79 -3.96
N VAL A 137 -13.65 8.89 -3.01
CA VAL A 137 -14.76 8.40 -2.18
C VAL A 137 -14.67 9.11 -0.82
N VAL A 138 -15.41 10.21 -0.68
CA VAL A 138 -15.45 10.96 0.58
C VAL A 138 -16.42 10.33 1.55
N VAL A 139 -15.93 9.94 2.71
CA VAL A 139 -16.76 9.50 3.84
C VAL A 139 -16.85 10.65 4.84
N LYS A 140 -18.06 11.12 5.09
CA LYS A 140 -18.30 12.10 6.12
C LYS A 140 -18.40 11.40 7.47
N ASP A 141 -17.39 11.53 8.30
CA ASP A 141 -17.45 11.05 9.67
C ASP A 141 -18.43 11.87 10.50
N THR A 142 -19.11 11.21 11.44
CA THR A 142 -20.23 11.79 12.19
C THR A 142 -19.84 12.49 13.47
N TYR A 143 -18.54 12.60 13.77
CA TYR A 143 -18.09 13.43 14.88
C TYR A 143 -18.04 14.90 14.46
N PRO A 144 -18.67 15.81 15.21
CA PRO A 144 -18.76 17.23 14.81
C PRO A 144 -17.44 18.00 14.78
N SER A 145 -16.35 17.37 15.19
CA SER A 145 -15.00 17.97 15.26
C SER A 145 -14.00 17.32 14.30
N GLU A 146 -14.41 16.29 13.56
CA GLU A 146 -13.50 15.54 12.70
C GLU A 146 -13.85 15.78 11.24
N GLY A 147 -12.86 16.21 10.47
CA GLY A 147 -12.98 16.55 9.07
C GLY A 147 -13.48 15.40 8.17
N MET A 148 -13.60 15.65 6.90
CA MET A 148 -13.88 14.61 5.92
C MET A 148 -12.60 13.81 5.65
N HIS A 149 -12.73 12.49 5.54
CA HIS A 149 -11.63 11.59 5.22
C HIS A 149 -11.88 10.84 3.92
N SER A 150 -10.81 10.52 3.22
CA SER A 150 -10.83 9.60 2.09
C SER A 150 -9.72 8.58 2.22
N TYR A 151 -10.11 7.32 2.12
CA TYR A 151 -9.19 6.19 2.23
C TYR A 151 -9.19 5.39 0.93
N MET A 152 -8.04 5.23 0.28
CA MET A 152 -7.93 4.58 -1.03
C MET A 152 -6.87 3.48 -1.02
N GLY A 153 -7.14 2.42 -1.78
CA GLY A 153 -6.34 1.22 -1.92
C GLY A 153 -7.20 -0.01 -2.19
N LEU A 154 -6.63 -1.20 -2.08
CA LEU A 154 -7.42 -2.43 -2.03
C LEU A 154 -8.38 -2.37 -0.85
N PHE A 155 -7.86 -2.03 0.32
CA PHE A 155 -8.61 -1.68 1.51
C PHE A 155 -8.63 -0.15 1.69
N GLY A 156 -9.74 0.39 2.16
CA GLY A 156 -9.82 1.79 2.59
C GLY A 156 -9.36 1.92 4.04
N TYR A 157 -10.12 1.31 4.97
CA TYR A 157 -9.87 1.39 6.40
C TYR A 157 -9.89 0.01 7.05
N VAL A 158 -8.76 -0.36 7.64
CA VAL A 158 -8.53 -1.63 8.34
C VAL A 158 -8.17 -1.36 9.79
N ALA A 159 -8.67 -2.16 10.73
CA ALA A 159 -8.30 -2.00 12.14
C ALA A 159 -8.22 -3.31 12.91
N ASN A 160 -7.19 -3.41 13.76
CA ASN A 160 -6.93 -4.49 14.70
C ASN A 160 -6.77 -5.86 14.04
N ASP A 161 -6.03 -5.93 12.94
CA ASP A 161 -5.95 -7.11 12.12
C ASP A 161 -4.59 -7.38 11.47
N THR A 162 -4.55 -8.32 10.55
CA THR A 162 -3.35 -8.69 9.80
C THR A 162 -3.63 -8.68 8.30
N LEU A 163 -2.79 -7.99 7.56
CA LEU A 163 -2.71 -8.03 6.11
C LEU A 163 -1.37 -8.64 5.71
N CYS A 164 -1.40 -9.78 5.02
CA CYS A 164 -0.14 -10.46 4.70
C CYS A 164 -0.15 -11.20 3.36
N ASN A 165 1.05 -11.44 2.84
CA ASN A 165 1.28 -12.27 1.66
C ASN A 165 0.52 -11.78 0.41
N ILE A 166 0.41 -10.45 0.23
CA ILE A 166 -0.38 -9.82 -0.84
C ILE A 166 0.56 -9.07 -1.78
N THR A 167 0.42 -9.30 -3.09
CA THR A 167 1.06 -8.46 -4.11
C THR A 167 0.00 -7.67 -4.87
N ILE A 168 0.14 -6.34 -4.91
CA ILE A 168 -0.66 -5.46 -5.77
C ILE A 168 0.16 -5.10 -6.99
N ALA A 169 -0.31 -5.46 -8.19
CA ALA A 169 0.42 -5.27 -9.43
C ALA A 169 -0.48 -4.76 -10.56
N ASN A 170 0.09 -4.25 -11.63
CA ASN A 170 -0.65 -3.73 -12.80
C ASN A 170 -1.91 -2.97 -12.39
N SER A 171 -1.78 -1.97 -11.56
CA SER A 171 -2.87 -1.19 -10.97
C SER A 171 -2.54 0.30 -10.99
N LEU A 172 -3.56 1.14 -10.95
CA LEU A 172 -3.44 2.59 -10.89
C LEU A 172 -4.34 3.13 -9.79
N ILE A 173 -3.71 3.66 -8.75
CA ILE A 173 -4.39 4.34 -7.65
C ILE A 173 -3.93 5.79 -7.70
N LYS A 174 -4.66 6.60 -8.48
CA LYS A 174 -4.30 7.98 -8.78
C LYS A 174 -5.47 8.90 -8.48
N LEU A 175 -5.48 9.44 -7.28
CA LEU A 175 -6.52 10.38 -6.91
C LEU A 175 -6.30 11.75 -7.54
N ASN A 176 -7.30 12.25 -8.26
CA ASN A 176 -7.37 13.64 -8.68
C ASN A 176 -8.34 14.38 -7.75
N CYS A 177 -7.79 15.25 -6.88
CA CYS A 177 -8.56 16.01 -5.91
C CYS A 177 -9.11 17.31 -6.54
N ASN A 178 -10.19 17.23 -7.29
CA ASN A 178 -10.97 18.41 -7.68
C ASN A 178 -12.15 18.58 -6.73
N ILE A 179 -11.86 19.12 -5.53
CA ILE A 179 -12.89 19.31 -4.50
C ILE A 179 -13.23 20.80 -4.45
N GLU A 180 -14.17 21.24 -5.28
CA GLU A 180 -14.77 22.56 -5.12
C GLU A 180 -15.69 22.56 -3.90
N GLY A 181 -15.39 23.44 -2.92
CA GLY A 181 -16.26 23.70 -1.77
C GLY A 181 -16.15 22.68 -0.63
N ILE A 182 -15.12 21.84 -0.60
CA ILE A 182 -14.80 20.97 0.53
C ILE A 182 -13.48 21.46 1.14
N GLU A 183 -13.55 22.06 2.29
CA GLU A 183 -12.40 22.43 3.12
C GLU A 183 -12.08 21.31 4.11
N ASP A 184 -10.81 21.06 4.40
CA ASP A 184 -10.31 20.14 5.42
C ASP A 184 -10.59 18.63 5.18
N VAL A 185 -10.38 18.14 3.96
CA VAL A 185 -10.38 16.67 3.71
C VAL A 185 -8.99 16.10 3.94
N SER A 186 -8.86 15.17 4.87
CA SER A 186 -7.66 14.35 5.01
C SER A 186 -7.72 13.15 4.06
N ILE A 187 -6.62 12.91 3.36
CA ILE A 187 -6.56 11.87 2.33
C ILE A 187 -5.46 10.89 2.67
N SER A 188 -5.81 9.60 2.75
CA SER A 188 -4.84 8.54 2.98
C SER A 188 -4.90 7.52 1.83
N VAL A 189 -3.80 7.38 1.11
CA VAL A 189 -3.71 6.54 -0.09
C VAL A 189 -2.54 5.57 0.04
N GLY A 190 -2.83 4.29 -0.20
CA GLY A 190 -1.81 3.24 -0.33
C GLY A 190 -2.32 2.12 -1.23
N ALA A 191 -1.46 1.40 -1.91
CA ALA A 191 -1.91 0.33 -2.79
C ALA A 191 -2.64 -0.78 -2.02
N LEU A 192 -2.13 -1.13 -0.84
CA LEU A 192 -2.74 -2.13 0.03
C LEU A 192 -3.89 -1.52 0.84
N ALA A 193 -3.64 -0.41 1.55
CA ALA A 193 -4.66 0.21 2.39
C ALA A 193 -4.48 1.74 2.47
N GLY A 194 -5.60 2.46 2.48
CA GLY A 194 -5.60 3.88 2.84
C GLY A 194 -5.17 4.07 4.29
N SER A 195 -5.80 3.37 5.22
CA SER A 195 -5.44 3.37 6.63
C SER A 195 -5.44 1.95 7.22
N ALA A 196 -4.43 1.63 8.06
CA ALA A 196 -4.26 0.33 8.70
C ALA A 196 -3.97 0.48 10.20
N ASN A 197 -5.03 0.68 11.01
CA ASN A 197 -4.90 1.02 12.41
C ASN A 197 -4.71 -0.20 13.33
N ASN A 198 -3.69 -0.18 14.20
CA ASN A 198 -3.32 -1.30 15.08
C ASN A 198 -3.14 -2.63 14.32
N SER A 199 -2.77 -2.59 13.06
CA SER A 199 -2.76 -3.74 12.16
C SER A 199 -1.34 -4.16 11.82
N VAL A 200 -1.11 -5.46 11.76
CA VAL A 200 0.17 -6.05 11.34
C VAL A 200 0.20 -6.16 9.83
N VAL A 201 1.30 -5.71 9.21
CA VAL A 201 1.50 -5.80 7.75
C VAL A 201 2.82 -6.51 7.49
N TYR A 202 2.77 -7.66 6.82
CA TYR A 202 4.01 -8.37 6.47
C TYR A 202 3.92 -9.11 5.14
N ASN A 203 5.08 -9.31 4.52
CA ASN A 203 5.23 -9.97 3.22
C ASN A 203 4.25 -9.42 2.17
N CYS A 204 4.15 -8.08 2.09
CA CYS A 204 3.31 -7.39 1.13
C CYS A 204 4.15 -6.63 0.11
N VAL A 205 3.72 -6.66 -1.15
CA VAL A 205 4.46 -6.04 -2.26
C VAL A 205 3.55 -5.09 -3.03
N ASN A 206 4.03 -3.88 -3.26
CA ASN A 206 3.44 -2.96 -4.23
C ASN A 206 4.28 -2.89 -5.51
N GLU A 207 3.67 -3.23 -6.64
CA GLU A 207 4.21 -3.03 -8.00
C GLU A 207 3.39 -1.95 -8.77
N ALA A 208 2.35 -1.39 -8.14
CA ALA A 208 1.46 -0.40 -8.74
C ALA A 208 1.96 1.04 -8.57
N ASN A 209 1.53 1.94 -9.45
CA ASN A 209 1.74 3.37 -9.26
C ASN A 209 0.67 3.96 -8.36
N VAL A 210 1.09 4.74 -7.35
CA VAL A 210 0.20 5.36 -6.37
C VAL A 210 0.43 6.86 -6.34
N GLY A 211 -0.64 7.65 -6.36
CA GLY A 211 -0.48 9.10 -6.34
C GLY A 211 -1.70 9.89 -5.91
N ILE A 212 -1.45 11.14 -5.49
CA ILE A 212 -2.47 12.14 -5.17
C ILE A 212 -2.12 13.42 -5.93
N TYR A 213 -3.07 13.93 -6.70
CA TYR A 213 -2.87 15.13 -7.52
C TYR A 213 -4.02 16.11 -7.33
N SER A 214 -3.72 17.41 -7.40
CA SER A 214 -4.72 18.45 -7.25
C SER A 214 -4.57 19.54 -8.30
N ASP A 215 -5.62 19.80 -9.06
CA ASP A 215 -5.67 20.92 -10.00
C ASP A 215 -5.90 22.27 -9.30
N SER A 216 -6.35 22.26 -8.04
CA SER A 216 -6.61 23.44 -7.23
C SER A 216 -5.88 23.37 -5.88
N ARG A 217 -5.35 24.51 -5.44
CA ARG A 217 -4.42 24.65 -4.32
C ARG A 217 -5.07 24.77 -2.95
N SER A 218 -6.34 24.45 -2.79
CA SER A 218 -7.07 24.75 -1.56
C SER A 218 -7.92 23.58 -1.10
N GLY A 219 -7.88 23.27 0.19
CA GLY A 219 -8.88 22.50 0.89
C GLY A 219 -8.55 21.06 1.28
N CYS A 220 -7.34 20.57 1.08
CA CYS A 220 -6.95 19.29 1.65
C CYS A 220 -6.21 19.51 2.96
N GLY A 221 -6.65 18.84 4.04
CA GLY A 221 -5.92 18.73 5.28
C GLY A 221 -4.67 17.86 5.15
N ASN A 222 -4.08 17.46 6.27
CA ASN A 222 -2.94 16.55 6.27
C ASN A 222 -3.24 15.31 5.43
N SER A 223 -2.40 15.04 4.45
CA SER A 223 -2.57 13.90 3.54
C SER A 223 -1.39 12.95 3.64
N PHE A 224 -1.67 11.65 3.49
CA PHE A 224 -0.69 10.60 3.64
C PHE A 224 -0.68 9.69 2.41
N LEU A 225 0.50 9.52 1.82
CA LEU A 225 0.70 8.72 0.62
C LEU A 225 1.78 7.69 0.85
N GLY A 226 1.43 6.41 0.78
CA GLY A 226 2.35 5.29 0.89
C GLY A 226 2.26 4.33 -0.28
N GLY A 227 3.35 3.66 -0.60
CA GLY A 227 3.32 2.59 -1.60
C GLY A 227 2.44 1.42 -1.17
N LEU A 228 2.42 1.09 0.11
CA LEU A 228 1.54 0.08 0.69
C LEU A 228 0.41 0.71 1.50
N VAL A 229 0.72 1.57 2.47
CA VAL A 229 -0.26 2.11 3.40
C VAL A 229 -0.11 3.63 3.48
N GLY A 230 -1.21 4.36 3.32
CA GLY A 230 -1.21 5.83 3.47
C GLY A 230 -0.93 6.23 4.91
N ASP A 231 -1.76 5.77 5.84
CA ASP A 231 -1.69 6.14 7.26
C ASP A 231 -1.83 4.91 8.16
N MET A 232 -1.08 4.90 9.26
CA MET A 232 -1.17 3.87 10.29
C MET A 232 -1.18 4.51 11.67
N TYR A 233 -2.25 4.29 12.43
CA TYR A 233 -2.33 4.67 13.83
C TYR A 233 -2.20 3.44 14.74
N ILE A 234 -1.31 3.52 15.72
CA ILE A 234 -1.07 2.46 16.72
C ILE A 234 -1.34 3.04 18.10
N SER A 235 -2.26 2.43 18.83
CA SER A 235 -2.66 2.89 20.16
C SER A 235 -1.49 2.86 21.15
N TYR A 236 -1.46 3.77 22.10
CA TYR A 236 -0.36 4.04 23.03
C TYR A 236 0.27 2.82 23.71
N GLU A 237 -0.51 1.81 24.07
CA GLU A 237 0.03 0.61 24.76
C GLU A 237 0.46 -0.51 23.81
N LYS A 238 0.18 -0.34 22.51
CA LYS A 238 0.48 -1.35 21.48
C LYS A 238 1.80 -1.06 20.78
N SER A 239 2.34 -2.08 20.17
CA SER A 239 3.40 -1.99 19.17
C SER A 239 3.11 -3.02 18.09
N VAL A 240 3.33 -2.65 16.83
CA VAL A 240 3.11 -3.56 15.70
C VAL A 240 4.43 -3.92 15.02
N ASN A 241 4.47 -5.11 14.44
CA ASN A 241 5.59 -5.54 13.61
C ASN A 241 5.21 -5.39 12.14
N ILE A 242 6.10 -4.76 11.38
CA ILE A 242 6.04 -4.58 9.93
C ILE A 242 7.27 -5.28 9.37
N SER A 243 7.10 -6.28 8.50
CA SER A 243 8.27 -6.98 7.97
C SER A 243 8.08 -7.44 6.53
N ASP A 244 9.22 -7.62 5.84
CA ASP A 244 9.27 -8.24 4.52
C ASP A 244 8.34 -7.55 3.51
N CYS A 245 8.26 -6.22 3.61
CA CYS A 245 7.40 -5.38 2.77
C CYS A 245 8.22 -4.64 1.72
N HIS A 246 7.73 -4.63 0.47
CA HIS A 246 8.49 -4.09 -0.65
C HIS A 246 7.64 -3.19 -1.55
N ASN A 247 8.25 -2.11 -2.04
CA ASN A 247 7.67 -1.26 -3.08
C ASN A 247 8.59 -1.21 -4.31
N THR A 248 8.00 -1.37 -5.49
CA THR A 248 8.66 -1.16 -6.78
C THR A 248 7.91 -0.17 -7.67
N GLY A 249 6.70 0.21 -7.26
CA GLY A 249 5.89 1.20 -7.96
C GLY A 249 6.36 2.63 -7.70
N ALA A 250 6.10 3.52 -8.63
CA ALA A 250 6.34 4.95 -8.45
C ALA A 250 5.28 5.57 -7.53
N ILE A 251 5.72 6.41 -6.58
CA ILE A 251 4.85 7.11 -5.64
C ILE A 251 5.01 8.60 -5.85
N SER A 252 3.92 9.30 -6.17
CA SER A 252 4.04 10.73 -6.49
C SER A 252 2.83 11.57 -6.10
N THR A 253 3.09 12.81 -5.69
CA THR A 253 2.06 13.79 -5.39
C THR A 253 2.51 15.20 -5.73
N ASP A 254 1.57 16.04 -6.14
CA ASP A 254 1.71 17.50 -6.23
C ASP A 254 0.84 18.21 -5.17
N LEU A 255 0.07 17.44 -4.39
CA LEU A 255 -0.73 17.97 -3.31
C LEU A 255 0.16 18.46 -2.16
N LYS A 256 -0.02 19.73 -1.74
CA LYS A 256 0.72 20.31 -0.64
C LYS A 256 0.43 19.59 0.68
N GLU A 257 1.37 19.69 1.63
CA GLU A 257 1.25 19.15 2.98
C GLU A 257 1.00 17.63 3.00
N THR A 258 1.57 16.91 2.02
CA THR A 258 1.48 15.45 1.96
C THR A 258 2.76 14.80 2.49
N SER A 259 2.61 13.92 3.48
CA SER A 259 3.70 13.04 3.93
C SER A 259 3.73 11.80 3.04
N THR A 260 4.86 11.59 2.36
CA THR A 260 5.01 10.58 1.30
C THR A 260 6.10 9.58 1.66
N GLY A 261 5.78 8.30 1.61
CA GLY A 261 6.74 7.22 1.82
C GLY A 261 6.63 6.12 0.78
N GLY A 262 7.74 5.47 0.45
CA GLY A 262 7.75 4.33 -0.46
C GLY A 262 6.92 3.15 0.05
N LEU A 263 6.76 3.01 1.36
CA LEU A 263 5.90 2.02 1.99
C LEU A 263 4.76 2.65 2.78
N PHE A 264 5.06 3.58 3.69
CA PHE A 264 4.09 4.23 4.57
C PHE A 264 4.18 5.76 4.45
N GLY A 265 3.04 6.42 4.25
CA GLY A 265 2.99 7.89 4.30
C GLY A 265 3.21 8.37 5.72
N ASN A 266 2.50 7.80 6.70
CA ASN A 266 2.63 8.07 8.13
C ASN A 266 2.50 6.80 8.96
N ILE A 267 3.27 6.74 10.07
CA ILE A 267 3.07 5.76 11.15
C ILE A 267 3.04 6.52 12.48
N ASN A 268 1.87 6.59 13.09
CA ASN A 268 1.69 7.23 14.38
C ASN A 268 1.53 6.16 15.48
N GLY A 269 2.56 5.98 16.29
CA GLY A 269 2.65 4.99 17.38
C GLY A 269 3.91 4.15 17.32
N ASP A 270 4.02 3.17 18.20
CA ASP A 270 5.23 2.36 18.35
C ASP A 270 5.22 1.15 17.39
N PHE A 271 6.31 0.93 16.67
CA PHE A 271 6.44 -0.15 15.70
C PHE A 271 7.87 -0.69 15.59
N LYS A 272 7.99 -1.89 15.05
CA LYS A 272 9.25 -2.44 14.58
C LYS A 272 9.14 -2.73 13.10
N MET A 273 10.06 -2.18 12.32
CA MET A 273 10.11 -2.40 10.87
C MET A 273 11.40 -3.14 10.50
N SER A 274 11.26 -4.25 9.79
CA SER A 274 12.42 -5.05 9.41
C SER A 274 12.31 -5.64 8.01
N ASN A 275 13.49 -5.80 7.34
CA ASN A 275 13.62 -6.44 6.03
C ASN A 275 12.74 -5.79 4.95
N CYS A 276 12.54 -4.49 5.01
CA CYS A 276 11.69 -3.76 4.08
C CYS A 276 12.51 -2.97 3.06
N SER A 277 11.98 -2.81 1.85
CA SER A 277 12.69 -2.06 0.80
C SER A 277 11.78 -1.23 -0.09
N ASN A 278 12.34 -0.16 -0.63
CA ASN A 278 11.78 0.62 -1.71
C ASN A 278 12.73 0.66 -2.91
N ASN A 279 12.21 0.31 -4.09
CA ASN A 279 12.93 0.39 -5.37
C ASN A 279 12.26 1.39 -6.33
N GLY A 280 11.07 1.89 -5.99
CA GLY A 280 10.35 2.87 -6.78
C GLY A 280 10.84 4.30 -6.51
N ASP A 281 10.75 5.15 -7.51
CA ASP A 281 11.04 6.58 -7.34
C ASP A 281 9.91 7.26 -6.56
N ILE A 282 10.26 8.18 -5.68
CA ILE A 282 9.34 8.93 -4.83
C ILE A 282 9.40 10.42 -5.19
N SER A 283 8.23 11.02 -5.41
CA SER A 283 8.09 12.46 -5.60
C SER A 283 7.04 13.04 -4.65
N GLY A 284 7.47 13.82 -3.66
CA GLY A 284 6.61 14.37 -2.61
C GLY A 284 6.66 15.89 -2.53
N THR A 285 5.83 16.47 -1.67
CA THR A 285 5.69 17.93 -1.51
C THR A 285 6.12 18.45 -0.15
N TRP A 286 5.72 17.80 0.94
CA TRP A 286 6.03 18.23 2.31
C TRP A 286 7.14 17.38 2.91
N LEU A 287 6.86 16.11 3.15
CA LEU A 287 7.82 15.11 3.59
C LEU A 287 7.91 14.02 2.54
N ALA A 288 9.11 13.60 2.17
CA ALA A 288 9.29 12.52 1.21
C ALA A 288 10.43 11.58 1.62
N ALA A 289 10.15 10.29 1.70
CA ALA A 289 11.16 9.32 2.06
C ALA A 289 11.04 8.00 1.29
N GLY A 290 12.16 7.28 1.21
CA GLY A 290 12.20 5.98 0.56
C GLY A 290 11.28 4.96 1.22
N LEU A 291 11.11 4.97 2.55
CA LEU A 291 10.23 4.02 3.22
C LEU A 291 9.09 4.69 3.99
N VAL A 292 9.37 5.59 4.91
CA VAL A 292 8.35 6.21 5.78
C VAL A 292 8.45 7.72 5.69
N GLY A 293 7.36 8.38 5.27
CA GLY A 293 7.31 9.85 5.18
C GLY A 293 7.42 10.50 6.55
N GLU A 294 6.58 10.08 7.48
CA GLU A 294 6.51 10.63 8.82
C GLU A 294 6.24 9.55 9.87
N THR A 295 6.73 9.77 11.07
CA THR A 295 6.34 8.95 12.23
C THR A 295 6.29 9.77 13.50
N TRP A 296 5.38 9.39 14.40
CA TRP A 296 5.29 9.89 15.75
C TRP A 296 5.22 8.74 16.74
N THR A 297 6.24 8.55 17.55
CA THR A 297 6.35 7.41 18.48
C THR A 297 6.12 7.85 19.92
N TYR A 298 5.57 6.97 20.76
CA TYR A 298 5.15 7.30 22.12
C TYR A 298 6.12 6.85 23.18
N VAL A 299 6.74 5.68 23.00
CA VAL A 299 7.51 5.01 24.05
C VAL A 299 8.93 4.77 23.59
N VAL A 300 9.88 5.28 24.37
CA VAL A 300 11.29 4.95 24.23
C VAL A 300 11.48 3.43 24.28
N GLU A 301 12.32 2.85 23.41
CA GLU A 301 12.67 1.42 23.34
C GLU A 301 11.67 0.51 22.60
N LYS A 302 10.51 0.98 22.15
CA LYS A 302 9.57 0.14 21.40
C LYS A 302 9.71 0.21 19.88
N THR A 303 10.24 1.31 19.34
CA THR A 303 10.36 1.50 17.90
C THR A 303 11.78 1.20 17.43
N GLY A 304 11.91 0.33 16.43
CA GLY A 304 13.19 -0.06 15.84
C GLY A 304 13.11 -0.21 14.33
N LEU A 305 14.22 0.15 13.67
CA LEU A 305 14.38 0.07 12.21
C LEU A 305 15.54 -0.87 11.89
N GLU A 306 15.28 -2.00 11.22
CA GLU A 306 16.29 -3.02 10.99
C GLU A 306 16.32 -3.50 9.53
N ASN A 307 17.49 -3.59 8.91
CA ASN A 307 17.67 -4.13 7.56
C ASN A 307 16.78 -3.43 6.52
N LEU A 308 16.69 -2.10 6.56
CA LEU A 308 15.90 -1.31 5.64
C LEU A 308 16.71 -0.84 4.46
N GLN A 309 16.13 -0.86 3.26
CA GLN A 309 16.82 -0.46 2.05
C GLN A 309 15.99 0.45 1.16
N ASN A 310 16.59 1.54 0.70
CA ASN A 310 16.05 2.35 -0.40
C ASN A 310 17.00 2.32 -1.60
N LEU A 311 16.45 2.00 -2.78
CA LEU A 311 17.15 2.03 -4.07
C LEU A 311 16.56 3.09 -5.02
N GLY A 312 15.33 3.54 -4.78
CA GLY A 312 14.65 4.55 -5.59
C GLY A 312 15.15 5.97 -5.29
N ASN A 313 15.07 6.85 -6.27
CA ASN A 313 15.38 8.26 -6.07
C ASN A 313 14.24 8.97 -5.35
N ILE A 314 14.59 9.91 -4.48
CA ILE A 314 13.65 10.70 -3.71
C ILE A 314 13.76 12.17 -4.16
N LEU A 315 12.63 12.73 -4.58
CA LEU A 315 12.51 14.15 -4.91
C LEU A 315 11.42 14.77 -4.03
N GLY A 316 11.70 15.86 -3.37
CA GLY A 316 10.71 16.57 -2.55
C GLY A 316 10.90 18.07 -2.53
N ASN A 317 9.86 18.78 -2.05
CA ASN A 317 9.88 20.23 -1.81
C ASN A 317 9.73 20.54 -0.31
N GLY A 318 10.33 19.73 0.53
CA GLY A 318 10.35 19.85 1.98
C GLY A 318 11.44 18.96 2.56
N SER A 319 11.24 18.36 3.72
CA SER A 319 12.22 17.44 4.28
C SER A 319 12.21 16.11 3.53
N VAL A 320 13.38 15.67 3.10
CA VAL A 320 13.54 14.46 2.28
C VAL A 320 14.61 13.54 2.83
N ALA A 321 14.40 12.22 2.68
CA ALA A 321 15.37 11.24 3.19
C ALA A 321 15.31 9.89 2.48
N GLY A 322 16.40 9.12 2.55
CA GLY A 322 16.44 7.78 1.98
C GLY A 322 15.54 6.77 2.70
N ILE A 323 15.37 6.88 4.01
CA ILE A 323 14.60 5.92 4.82
C ILE A 323 13.40 6.59 5.49
N LEU A 324 13.61 7.65 6.29
CA LEU A 324 12.57 8.33 7.06
C LEU A 324 12.78 9.84 7.01
N ALA A 325 11.78 10.59 6.51
CA ALA A 325 11.94 12.04 6.36
C ALA A 325 11.80 12.80 7.69
N SER A 326 10.85 12.45 8.54
CA SER A 326 10.66 13.11 9.84
C SER A 326 10.15 12.15 10.91
N ASN A 327 10.70 12.29 12.13
CA ASN A 327 10.12 11.63 13.29
C ASN A 327 9.89 12.66 14.42
N GLY A 328 8.67 12.66 14.97
CA GLY A 328 8.26 13.49 16.10
C GLY A 328 8.44 12.83 17.46
N GLY A 329 8.92 11.58 17.51
CA GLY A 329 9.11 10.82 18.75
C GLY A 329 10.49 10.18 18.81
N TYR A 330 10.65 9.10 19.58
CA TYR A 330 11.92 8.45 19.82
C TYR A 330 12.02 7.10 19.10
N ILE A 331 13.04 6.92 18.28
CA ILE A 331 13.40 5.64 17.65
C ILE A 331 14.52 5.01 18.46
N SER A 332 14.33 3.80 18.97
CA SER A 332 15.31 3.16 19.88
C SER A 332 16.63 2.85 19.19
N HIS A 333 16.55 2.37 17.95
CA HIS A 333 17.71 2.08 17.12
C HIS A 333 17.38 2.04 15.63
N ALA A 334 18.38 2.27 14.81
CA ALA A 334 18.40 1.98 13.39
C ALA A 334 19.63 1.11 13.07
N THR A 335 19.42 -0.08 12.52
CA THR A 335 20.49 -1.05 12.29
C THR A 335 20.47 -1.58 10.87
N ASN A 336 21.63 -1.64 10.20
CA ASN A 336 21.80 -2.15 8.83
C ASN A 336 20.88 -1.47 7.82
N CYS A 337 20.62 -0.18 7.96
CA CYS A 337 19.80 0.58 7.01
C CYS A 337 20.70 1.18 5.91
N VAL A 338 20.25 1.09 4.66
CA VAL A 338 21.02 1.53 3.50
C VAL A 338 20.17 2.35 2.55
N ASN A 339 20.69 3.49 2.14
CA ASN A 339 20.16 4.24 1.00
C ASN A 339 21.14 4.21 -0.16
N LYS A 340 20.65 3.87 -1.37
CA LYS A 340 21.41 3.92 -2.62
C LYS A 340 20.82 4.87 -3.65
N GLY A 341 19.58 5.30 -3.44
CA GLY A 341 18.93 6.29 -4.28
C GLY A 341 19.39 7.71 -3.97
N ASN A 342 19.34 8.58 -4.95
CA ASN A 342 19.62 9.99 -4.75
C ASN A 342 18.49 10.66 -3.97
N VAL A 343 18.82 11.56 -3.08
CA VAL A 343 17.88 12.32 -2.25
C VAL A 343 17.99 13.79 -2.63
N THR A 344 16.90 14.38 -3.12
CA THR A 344 16.89 15.76 -3.61
C THR A 344 15.76 16.56 -2.97
N SER A 345 16.09 17.63 -2.25
CA SER A 345 15.12 18.65 -1.86
C SER A 345 15.25 19.89 -2.74
N THR A 346 14.11 20.41 -3.17
CA THR A 346 14.03 21.69 -3.90
C THR A 346 13.75 22.88 -3.01
N ALA A 347 13.54 22.69 -1.71
CA ALA A 347 13.29 23.77 -0.75
C ALA A 347 14.57 24.30 -0.10
N ASP A 348 14.68 25.61 0.08
CA ASP A 348 15.86 26.27 0.64
C ASP A 348 16.05 26.02 2.15
N ASN A 349 14.99 25.74 2.89
CA ASN A 349 15.00 25.55 4.35
C ASN A 349 14.38 24.20 4.72
N SER A 350 14.96 23.11 4.26
CA SER A 350 14.49 21.77 4.53
C SER A 350 15.57 20.90 5.17
N TYR A 351 15.15 19.87 5.88
CA TYR A 351 16.05 18.82 6.34
C TYR A 351 16.18 17.75 5.28
N SER A 352 17.40 17.57 4.76
CA SER A 352 17.69 16.53 3.77
C SER A 352 18.74 15.60 4.31
N GLY A 353 18.46 14.30 4.32
CA GLY A 353 19.39 13.30 4.84
C GLY A 353 19.51 12.08 3.95
N GLY A 354 20.70 11.54 3.83
CA GLY A 354 20.92 10.30 3.08
C GLY A 354 20.11 9.13 3.62
N LEU A 355 19.89 9.07 4.94
CA LEU A 355 19.05 8.08 5.60
C LEU A 355 17.85 8.73 6.30
N PHE A 356 18.10 9.74 7.12
CA PHE A 356 17.11 10.40 7.96
C PHE A 356 17.11 11.90 7.73
N GLY A 357 15.97 12.52 7.48
CA GLY A 357 15.86 13.97 7.39
C GLY A 357 15.89 14.59 8.77
N GLN A 358 15.12 14.07 9.70
CA GLN A 358 15.17 14.36 11.13
C GLN A 358 15.17 13.03 11.88
N PHE A 359 16.09 12.86 12.81
CA PHE A 359 16.20 11.68 13.65
C PHE A 359 16.29 12.05 15.11
N ILE A 360 15.30 11.66 15.89
CA ILE A 360 15.29 11.74 17.34
C ILE A 360 15.31 10.32 17.85
N GLY A 361 16.46 9.87 18.36
CA GLY A 361 16.58 8.46 18.71
C GLY A 361 17.88 8.06 19.36
N GLY A 362 18.02 6.75 19.54
CA GLY A 362 19.19 6.08 20.09
C GLY A 362 20.23 5.75 19.02
N ASP A 363 20.64 4.49 19.01
CA ASP A 363 21.82 4.07 18.26
C ASP A 363 21.55 3.93 16.74
N ILE A 364 22.48 4.43 15.93
CA ILE A 364 22.55 4.17 14.49
C ILE A 364 23.75 3.24 14.25
N ILE A 365 23.49 1.99 13.82
CA ILE A 365 24.50 0.94 13.73
C ILE A 365 24.56 0.35 12.34
N ASN A 366 25.74 0.33 11.71
CA ASN A 366 25.95 -0.22 10.37
C ASN A 366 25.01 0.37 9.31
N CYS A 367 24.61 1.61 9.47
CA CYS A 367 23.79 2.32 8.51
C CYS A 367 24.67 3.19 7.61
N HIS A 368 24.35 3.24 6.32
CA HIS A 368 25.12 4.05 5.38
C HIS A 368 24.31 4.54 4.20
N ASN A 369 24.70 5.68 3.67
CA ASN A 369 24.18 6.26 2.45
C ASN A 369 25.21 6.13 1.32
N GLU A 370 24.77 5.59 0.18
CA GLU A 370 25.59 5.47 -1.06
C GLU A 370 25.08 6.45 -2.14
N GLY A 371 23.87 7.02 -1.98
CA GLY A 371 23.28 7.97 -2.92
C GLY A 371 23.76 9.41 -2.69
N GLU A 372 23.60 10.24 -3.69
CA GLU A 372 23.90 11.67 -3.58
C GLU A 372 22.77 12.40 -2.85
N VAL A 373 23.13 13.39 -2.02
CA VAL A 373 22.17 14.20 -1.29
C VAL A 373 22.29 15.65 -1.75
N TYR A 374 21.19 16.18 -2.30
CA TYR A 374 21.08 17.57 -2.74
C TYR A 374 19.95 18.27 -1.98
N GLY A 375 20.18 19.46 -1.50
CA GLY A 375 19.09 20.24 -0.89
C GLY A 375 19.57 21.29 0.07
N GLY A 376 18.61 22.05 0.63
CA GLY A 376 18.81 23.23 1.41
C GLY A 376 19.66 23.09 2.68
N SER A 377 19.64 24.08 3.55
CA SER A 377 20.61 24.40 4.61
C SER A 377 20.72 23.42 5.80
N GLY A 378 20.11 22.26 5.76
CA GLY A 378 20.11 21.27 6.85
C GLY A 378 20.50 19.88 6.41
N ILE A 379 21.73 19.67 5.91
CA ILE A 379 22.20 18.30 5.59
C ILE A 379 22.61 17.62 6.89
N VAL A 380 21.91 16.55 7.26
CA VAL A 380 22.35 15.61 8.30
C VAL A 380 22.88 14.38 7.57
N GLU A 381 24.20 14.35 7.36
CA GLU A 381 24.90 13.13 6.95
C GLU A 381 25.22 12.31 8.21
N TYR A 382 24.71 11.08 8.28
CA TYR A 382 25.16 10.05 9.19
C TYR A 382 25.62 8.84 8.38
#